data_56986e9a714a4ee21cbb779289a8b24b
#
_entry.id   56986e9a714a4ee21cbb779289a8b24b
#
_cell.length_a   1.000
_cell.length_b   1.000
_cell.length_c   1.000
_cell.angle_alpha   90.00
_cell.angle_beta   90.00
_cell.angle_gamma   90.00
#
_symmetry.space_group_name_H-M   'P 1'
#
loop_
_entity.id
_entity.type
_entity.pdbx_description
1 polymer ?
#
loop_
_entity_poly.entity_id
_entity_poly.type
_entity_poly.pdbx_seq_one_letter_code
_entity_poly.pdbx_strand_id
1 'polypeptide(L)'
;MKNLFTIILIIFFFFYKPSAALGEGTLSGGWKPVPDVTDPTVVYIAKFAVDEHNKEAHASLKFVKVVKGECQVVAGMNYNVTITAADGGAGKNYVALVWNKPWEKFMQLVSFKGPV
;
A
#
# COMPACT_ATOMS: atom_id res chain seq x y z
N MET A 1 7.03 3.47 -26.36
CA MET A 1 7.60 4.78 -26.10
C MET A 1 7.21 5.35 -24.78
N LYS A 2 5.92 5.59 -24.60
CA LYS A 2 5.48 6.18 -23.36
C LYS A 2 5.86 5.36 -22.15
N ASN A 3 5.71 4.05 -22.29
CA ASN A 3 6.02 3.17 -21.16
C ASN A 3 7.48 3.24 -20.78
N LEU A 4 8.32 3.30 -21.76
CA LEU A 4 9.74 3.38 -21.51
C LEU A 4 10.09 4.66 -20.80
N PHE A 5 9.49 5.74 -21.23
CA PHE A 5 9.72 7.02 -20.63
C PHE A 5 9.26 7.04 -19.18
N THR A 6 8.12 6.45 -18.95
CA THR A 6 7.57 6.35 -17.60
C THR A 6 8.48 5.52 -16.70
N ILE A 7 9.00 4.45 -17.23
CA ILE A 7 9.90 3.59 -16.48
C ILE A 7 11.17 4.34 -16.10
N ILE A 8 11.68 5.13 -17.00
CA ILE A 8 12.87 5.92 -16.72
C ILE A 8 12.60 6.89 -15.58
N LEU A 9 11.45 7.51 -15.60
CA LEU A 9 11.07 8.40 -14.53
C LEU A 9 11.01 7.71 -13.19
N ILE A 10 10.46 6.52 -13.16
CA ILE A 10 10.36 5.76 -11.94
C ILE A 10 11.73 5.40 -11.42
N ILE A 11 12.60 4.98 -12.29
CA ILE A 11 13.96 4.62 -11.91
C ILE A 11 14.69 5.82 -11.35
N PHE A 12 14.54 6.94 -11.99
CA PHE A 12 15.15 8.16 -11.54
C PHE A 12 14.66 8.52 -10.14
N PHE A 13 13.39 8.34 -9.93
CA PHE A 13 12.77 8.62 -8.65
C PHE A 13 13.33 7.70 -7.58
N PHE A 14 13.56 6.48 -7.92
CA PHE A 14 14.13 5.51 -7.01
C PHE A 14 15.52 5.90 -6.55
N PHE A 15 16.35 6.30 -7.47
CA PHE A 15 17.68 6.73 -7.12
C PHE A 15 17.65 7.94 -6.20
N TYR A 16 16.74 8.80 -6.47
CA TYR A 16 16.63 10.00 -5.69
C TYR A 16 16.23 9.72 -4.26
N LYS A 17 15.31 8.80 -4.10
CA LYS A 17 14.83 8.48 -2.78
C LYS A 17 15.90 7.94 -1.84
N PRO A 18 16.65 6.96 -2.24
CA PRO A 18 17.71 6.49 -1.35
C PRO A 18 18.67 7.57 -0.95
N SER A 19 18.95 8.43 -1.88
CA SER A 19 19.81 9.54 -1.61
C SER A 19 19.25 10.45 -0.55
N ALA A 20 18.00 10.79 -0.72
CA ALA A 20 17.32 11.64 0.22
C ALA A 20 17.24 11.00 1.59
N ALA A 21 17.11 9.71 1.59
CA ALA A 21 16.94 8.99 2.83
C ALA A 21 18.19 8.92 3.67
N LEU A 22 19.31 9.20 3.09
CA LEU A 22 20.54 9.05 3.82
C LEU A 22 20.54 9.75 5.15
N GLY A 23 20.25 10.99 5.16
CA GLY A 23 20.31 11.67 6.41
C GLY A 23 18.96 11.73 7.08
N GLU A 24 18.04 12.09 6.31
CA GLU A 24 16.75 12.45 6.85
C GLU A 24 15.82 11.29 6.99
N GLY A 25 16.06 10.29 6.20
CA GLY A 25 15.18 9.14 6.23
C GLY A 25 15.11 8.52 7.59
N THR A 26 16.16 8.65 8.35
CA THR A 26 16.15 8.12 9.68
C THR A 26 15.07 8.75 10.52
N LEU A 27 14.72 9.97 10.20
CA LEU A 27 13.73 10.66 11.00
C LEU A 27 12.34 10.45 10.49
N SER A 28 12.16 10.47 9.18
CA SER A 28 10.82 10.47 8.62
C SER A 28 10.47 9.20 7.91
N GLY A 29 11.46 8.36 7.61
CA GLY A 29 11.21 7.19 6.81
C GLY A 29 10.80 5.96 7.59
N GLY A 30 10.71 6.06 8.90
CA GLY A 30 10.44 4.88 9.71
C GLY A 30 9.01 4.41 9.60
N TRP A 31 8.83 3.11 9.67
CA TRP A 31 7.50 2.52 9.74
C TRP A 31 6.98 2.61 11.15
N LYS A 32 5.74 3.01 11.30
CA LYS A 32 5.09 3.12 12.59
C LYS A 32 3.81 2.32 12.60
N PRO A 33 3.51 1.63 13.70
CA PRO A 33 2.27 0.87 13.75
C PRO A 33 1.07 1.79 13.62
N VAL A 34 0.05 1.29 12.93
CA VAL A 34 -1.24 1.95 12.89
C VAL A 34 -1.91 1.72 14.22
N PRO A 35 -2.26 2.77 14.96
CA PRO A 35 -2.81 2.58 16.29
C PRO A 35 -4.20 1.98 16.31
N ASP A 36 -4.99 2.24 15.29
CA ASP A 36 -6.37 1.79 15.25
C ASP A 36 -6.69 1.24 13.87
N VAL A 37 -6.78 -0.08 13.78
CA VAL A 37 -7.05 -0.74 12.49
C VAL A 37 -8.48 -0.54 12.03
N THR A 38 -9.35 0.00 12.88
CA THR A 38 -10.71 0.32 12.48
C THR A 38 -10.87 1.76 12.04
N ASP A 39 -9.78 2.52 12.05
CA ASP A 39 -9.80 3.89 11.54
C ASP A 39 -10.34 3.90 10.12
N PRO A 40 -11.31 4.77 9.82
CA PRO A 40 -11.92 4.79 8.49
C PRO A 40 -10.92 4.95 7.35
N THR A 41 -9.85 5.70 7.56
CA THR A 41 -8.84 5.86 6.53
C THR A 41 -8.13 4.55 6.26
N VAL A 42 -7.77 3.84 7.32
CA VAL A 42 -7.08 2.56 7.19
C VAL A 42 -7.97 1.53 6.49
N VAL A 43 -9.23 1.48 6.90
CA VAL A 43 -10.21 0.57 6.29
C VAL A 43 -10.40 0.91 4.83
N TYR A 44 -10.49 2.18 4.50
CA TYR A 44 -10.66 2.61 3.12
C TYR A 44 -9.48 2.17 2.27
N ILE A 45 -8.27 2.33 2.79
CA ILE A 45 -7.06 1.93 2.09
C ILE A 45 -7.04 0.42 1.87
N ALA A 46 -7.43 -0.34 2.88
CA ALA A 46 -7.46 -1.79 2.77
C ALA A 46 -8.50 -2.26 1.74
N LYS A 47 -9.66 -1.64 1.74
CA LYS A 47 -10.69 -1.97 0.75
C LYS A 47 -10.23 -1.63 -0.65
N PHE A 48 -9.57 -0.50 -0.80
CA PHE A 48 -8.99 -0.11 -2.08
C PHE A 48 -8.00 -1.19 -2.56
N ALA A 49 -7.16 -1.67 -1.65
CA ALA A 49 -6.17 -2.68 -2.01
C ALA A 49 -6.83 -3.96 -2.52
N VAL A 50 -7.87 -4.41 -1.83
CA VAL A 50 -8.59 -5.61 -2.25
C VAL A 50 -9.24 -5.40 -3.61
N ASP A 51 -9.87 -4.24 -3.80
CA ASP A 51 -10.53 -3.94 -5.08
C ASP A 51 -9.55 -3.90 -6.23
N GLU A 52 -8.40 -3.25 -6.02
CA GLU A 52 -7.38 -3.17 -7.07
C GLU A 52 -6.80 -4.54 -7.38
N HIS A 53 -6.54 -5.33 -6.35
CA HIS A 53 -6.04 -6.68 -6.55
C HIS A 53 -7.04 -7.50 -7.35
N ASN A 54 -8.32 -7.38 -7.02
CA ASN A 54 -9.36 -8.12 -7.74
C ASN A 54 -9.37 -7.76 -9.22
N LYS A 55 -9.20 -6.47 -9.53
CA LYS A 55 -9.15 -6.04 -10.91
C LYS A 55 -7.94 -6.59 -11.64
N GLU A 56 -6.79 -6.51 -11.00
CA GLU A 56 -5.54 -6.92 -11.63
C GLU A 56 -5.44 -8.42 -11.82
N ALA A 57 -5.94 -9.17 -10.86
CA ALA A 57 -5.79 -10.62 -10.85
C ALA A 57 -7.06 -11.37 -11.26
N HIS A 58 -8.11 -10.65 -11.62
CA HIS A 58 -9.41 -11.24 -11.93
C HIS A 58 -9.88 -12.11 -10.78
N ALA A 59 -9.70 -11.62 -9.57
CA ALA A 59 -10.07 -12.33 -8.37
C ALA A 59 -11.38 -11.80 -7.81
N SER A 60 -11.90 -12.46 -6.80
CA SER A 60 -13.18 -12.10 -6.19
C SER A 60 -13.08 -12.09 -4.68
N LEU A 61 -11.97 -11.60 -4.16
CA LEU A 61 -11.80 -11.51 -2.72
C LEU A 61 -12.76 -10.48 -2.14
N LYS A 62 -13.27 -10.78 -0.96
CA LYS A 62 -14.13 -9.87 -0.23
C LYS A 62 -13.43 -9.42 1.04
N PHE A 63 -13.34 -8.14 1.22
CA PHE A 63 -12.72 -7.57 2.41
C PHE A 63 -13.47 -8.00 3.66
N VAL A 64 -12.75 -8.41 4.68
CA VAL A 64 -13.34 -8.76 5.97
C VAL A 64 -12.91 -7.76 7.03
N LYS A 65 -11.61 -7.61 7.23
CA LYS A 65 -11.11 -6.69 8.25
C LYS A 65 -9.62 -6.43 8.06
N VAL A 66 -9.14 -5.39 8.72
CA VAL A 66 -7.71 -5.13 8.84
C VAL A 66 -7.22 -5.78 10.13
N VAL A 67 -6.18 -6.57 10.03
CA VAL A 67 -5.59 -7.24 11.17
C VAL A 67 -4.59 -6.34 11.87
N LYS A 68 -3.71 -5.75 11.09
CA LYS A 68 -2.71 -4.83 11.60
C LYS A 68 -2.19 -4.01 10.44
N GLY A 69 -1.47 -2.96 10.74
CA GLY A 69 -0.88 -2.15 9.71
C GLY A 69 0.22 -1.28 10.25
N GLU A 70 1.02 -0.81 9.32
CA GLU A 70 2.07 0.16 9.58
C GLU A 70 1.99 1.23 8.53
N CYS A 71 2.43 2.42 8.87
CA CYS A 71 2.49 3.50 7.91
C CYS A 71 3.83 4.18 7.97
N GLN A 72 4.18 4.82 6.88
CA GLN A 72 5.46 5.47 6.72
C GLN A 72 5.24 6.78 6.00
N VAL A 73 5.80 7.85 6.54
CA VAL A 73 5.71 9.15 5.89
C VAL A 73 6.73 9.20 4.75
N VAL A 74 6.21 9.48 3.59
CA VAL A 74 7.01 9.65 2.39
C VAL A 74 6.44 10.88 1.70
N ALA A 75 6.53 10.98 0.39
CA ALA A 75 5.71 11.96 -0.31
C ALA A 75 4.30 11.40 -0.27
N GLY A 76 3.53 11.79 0.71
CA GLY A 76 2.30 11.13 1.07
C GLY A 76 2.56 10.10 2.15
N MET A 77 1.80 9.04 2.13
CA MET A 77 1.91 7.97 3.13
C MET A 77 1.94 6.62 2.45
N ASN A 78 2.85 5.78 2.89
CA ASN A 78 2.79 4.36 2.57
C ASN A 78 2.07 3.64 3.68
N TYR A 79 1.17 2.75 3.32
CA TYR A 79 0.48 1.89 4.28
C TYR A 79 0.81 0.44 3.95
N ASN A 80 1.30 -0.29 4.94
CA ASN A 80 1.55 -1.71 4.81
C ASN A 80 0.54 -2.39 5.73
N VAL A 81 -0.50 -2.97 5.16
CA VAL A 81 -1.62 -3.49 5.93
C VAL A 81 -1.78 -4.98 5.72
N THR A 82 -2.04 -5.68 6.82
CA THR A 82 -2.41 -7.09 6.76
C THR A 82 -3.93 -7.14 6.80
N ILE A 83 -4.50 -7.75 5.79
CA ILE A 83 -5.94 -7.74 5.54
C ILE A 83 -6.46 -9.16 5.55
N THR A 84 -7.57 -9.38 6.23
CA THR A 84 -8.29 -10.63 6.07
C THR A 84 -9.31 -10.44 4.95
N ALA A 85 -9.27 -11.32 3.97
CA ALA A 85 -10.22 -11.31 2.87
C ALA A 85 -10.63 -12.74 2.56
N ALA A 86 -11.85 -12.89 2.08
CA ALA A 86 -12.42 -14.20 1.83
C ALA A 86 -12.72 -14.40 0.36
N ASP A 87 -12.54 -15.63 -0.09
CA ASP A 87 -12.80 -15.99 -1.48
C ASP A 87 -13.83 -17.13 -1.47
N GLY A 88 -15.03 -16.81 -1.01
CA GLY A 88 -16.11 -17.78 -0.99
C GLY A 88 -16.01 -18.80 0.11
N GLY A 89 -14.98 -18.76 0.92
CA GLY A 89 -14.78 -19.70 2.02
C GLY A 89 -14.25 -18.97 3.22
N ALA A 90 -13.37 -19.64 3.96
CA ALA A 90 -12.76 -19.03 5.13
C ALA A 90 -11.87 -17.86 4.72
N GLY A 91 -11.78 -16.88 5.59
CA GLY A 91 -10.91 -15.75 5.35
C GLY A 91 -9.45 -16.14 5.46
N LYS A 92 -8.63 -15.48 4.66
CA LYS A 92 -7.19 -15.65 4.69
C LYS A 92 -6.55 -14.28 4.75
N ASN A 93 -5.30 -14.23 5.18
CA ASN A 93 -4.62 -12.97 5.35
C ASN A 93 -3.73 -12.65 4.17
N TYR A 94 -3.72 -11.39 3.80
CA TYR A 94 -2.93 -10.85 2.71
C TYR A 94 -2.22 -9.60 3.19
N VAL A 95 -1.09 -9.29 2.60
CA VAL A 95 -0.34 -8.09 2.95
C VAL A 95 -0.31 -7.17 1.74
N ALA A 96 -0.78 -5.96 1.91
CA ALA A 96 -0.85 -4.99 0.84
C ALA A 96 -0.05 -3.74 1.18
N LEU A 97 0.65 -3.22 0.19
CA LEU A 97 1.35 -1.95 0.31
C LEU A 97 0.64 -0.95 -0.60
N VAL A 98 0.17 0.14 -0.02
CA VAL A 98 -0.56 1.17 -0.74
C VAL A 98 0.11 2.51 -0.51
N TRP A 99 0.31 3.25 -1.59
CA TRP A 99 0.86 4.61 -1.54
C TRP A 99 -0.29 5.59 -1.73
N ASN A 100 -0.45 6.49 -0.79
CA ASN A 100 -1.56 7.43 -0.77
C ASN A 100 -1.05 8.87 -0.72
N LYS A 101 -1.50 9.68 -1.67
CA LYS A 101 -1.26 11.12 -1.67
C LYS A 101 -2.61 11.83 -1.73
N PRO A 102 -3.22 12.07 -0.57
CA PRO A 102 -4.59 12.58 -0.55
C PRO A 102 -4.78 13.92 -1.26
N TRP A 103 -3.77 14.79 -1.20
CA TRP A 103 -3.89 16.10 -1.83
C TRP A 103 -3.92 16.04 -3.35
N GLU A 104 -3.51 14.91 -3.92
CA GLU A 104 -3.58 14.68 -5.36
C GLU A 104 -4.68 13.70 -5.70
N LYS A 105 -5.45 13.28 -4.71
CA LYS A 105 -6.44 12.23 -4.87
C LYS A 105 -5.83 11.00 -5.53
N PHE A 106 -4.61 10.70 -5.14
CA PHE A 106 -3.82 9.63 -5.74
C PHE A 106 -3.68 8.49 -4.76
N MET A 107 -3.93 7.27 -5.21
CA MET A 107 -3.75 6.07 -4.43
C MET A 107 -3.30 4.97 -5.36
N GLN A 108 -2.27 4.24 -4.97
CA GLN A 108 -1.71 3.19 -5.80
C GLN A 108 -1.45 1.95 -4.98
N LEU A 109 -1.91 0.81 -5.47
CA LEU A 109 -1.55 -0.47 -4.91
C LEU A 109 -0.17 -0.83 -5.41
N VAL A 110 0.80 -0.86 -4.50
CA VAL A 110 2.18 -1.15 -4.87
C VAL A 110 2.42 -2.64 -4.89
N SER A 111 1.88 -3.36 -3.92
CA SER A 111 2.02 -4.81 -3.89
C SER A 111 0.88 -5.43 -3.10
N PHE A 112 0.60 -6.68 -3.42
CA PHE A 112 -0.43 -7.45 -2.74
C PHE A 112 0.05 -8.89 -2.70
N LYS A 113 0.25 -9.41 -1.51
CA LYS A 113 0.87 -10.72 -1.34
C LYS A 113 0.02 -11.59 -0.42
N GLY A 114 0.02 -12.86 -0.71
CA GLY A 114 -0.66 -13.81 0.15
C GLY A 114 -1.33 -14.91 -0.62
N PRO A 115 -1.99 -15.80 0.10
CA PRO A 115 -2.21 -15.78 1.56
C PRO A 115 -0.92 -15.97 2.34
N VAL A 116 -0.86 -15.31 3.48
CA VAL A 116 0.30 -15.42 4.35
C VAL A 116 -0.02 -16.19 5.60
#